data_96f32e3c84138e0e77e90cfb57487e92
#
_entry.id   96f32e3c84138e0e77e90cfb57487e92
#
_cell.length_a   1.000
_cell.length_b   1.000
_cell.length_c   1.000
_cell.angle_alpha   90.00
_cell.angle_beta   90.00
_cell.angle_gamma   90.00
#
_symmetry.space_group_name_H-M   'P 1'
#
loop_
_entity.id
_entity.type
_entity.pdbx_description
1 polymer ?
#
loop_
_entity_poly.entity_id
_entity_poly.type
_entity_poly.pdbx_seq_one_letter_code
_entity_poly.pdbx_strand_id
1 'polypeptide(L)'
;VDCIKKKTDVVNKITKDLNLNNVEVTWANVKNINKNYDFIVSRAVAKYNKIKSLCSNKFLNKNLNDKKNGFILLKGDNAKAEFYKCKEHHEFSIHDRIKLDYYKTKKIFYVPNPYIHMDN
;
A
#
# COMPACT_ATOMS: atom_id res chain seq x y z
N VAL A 1 -6.80 -7.78 -0.20
CA VAL A 1 -7.32 -8.09 1.13
C VAL A 1 -8.34 -7.02 1.55
N ASP A 2 -9.47 -7.44 2.02
CA ASP A 2 -10.49 -6.56 2.60
C ASP A 2 -11.27 -7.31 3.68
N CYS A 3 -11.66 -6.61 4.74
CA CYS A 3 -12.46 -7.22 5.81
C CYS A 3 -13.96 -7.20 5.51
N ILE A 4 -14.39 -6.55 4.45
CA ILE A 4 -15.78 -6.49 4.02
C ILE A 4 -16.02 -7.51 2.91
N LYS A 5 -16.80 -8.55 3.22
CA LYS A 5 -17.05 -9.65 2.29
C LYS A 5 -17.61 -9.18 0.93
N LYS A 6 -18.53 -8.24 0.95
CA LYS A 6 -19.13 -7.70 -0.27
C LYS A 6 -18.09 -7.10 -1.23
N LYS A 7 -17.05 -6.45 -0.69
CA LYS A 7 -15.96 -5.88 -1.49
C LYS A 7 -15.07 -6.99 -2.08
N THR A 8 -14.76 -8.01 -1.31
CA THR A 8 -13.98 -9.15 -1.82
C THR A 8 -14.75 -9.95 -2.86
N ASP A 9 -16.06 -10.05 -2.72
CA ASP A 9 -16.91 -10.72 -3.72
C ASP A 9 -16.85 -9.99 -5.07
N VAL A 10 -16.86 -8.65 -5.06
CA VAL A 10 -16.70 -7.84 -6.28
C VAL A 10 -15.36 -8.07 -6.93
N VAL A 11 -14.27 -8.07 -6.14
CA VAL A 11 -12.93 -8.31 -6.66
C VAL A 11 -12.80 -9.71 -7.23
N ASN A 12 -13.37 -10.72 -6.57
CA ASN A 12 -13.41 -12.09 -7.09
C ASN A 12 -14.10 -12.17 -8.45
N LYS A 13 -15.23 -11.47 -8.60
CA LYS A 13 -15.97 -11.45 -9.87
C LYS A 13 -15.14 -10.81 -10.99
N ILE A 14 -14.50 -9.68 -10.70
CA ILE A 14 -13.64 -8.99 -11.67
C ILE A 14 -12.46 -9.88 -12.07
N THR A 15 -11.82 -10.52 -11.10
CA THR A 15 -10.69 -11.43 -11.31
C THR A 15 -11.07 -12.58 -12.23
N LYS A 16 -12.25 -13.16 -12.01
CA LYS A 16 -12.79 -14.23 -12.86
C LYS A 16 -13.11 -13.74 -14.27
N ASP A 17 -13.82 -12.62 -14.38
CA ASP A 17 -14.25 -12.07 -15.67
C ASP A 17 -13.06 -11.70 -16.55
N LEU A 18 -11.98 -11.28 -15.97
CA LEU A 18 -10.74 -10.92 -16.66
C LEU A 18 -9.74 -12.09 -16.79
N ASN A 19 -10.09 -13.28 -16.31
CA ASN A 19 -9.21 -14.45 -16.31
C ASN A 19 -7.83 -14.20 -15.71
N LEU A 20 -7.79 -13.46 -14.60
CA LEU A 20 -6.53 -13.18 -13.91
C LEU A 20 -6.12 -14.38 -13.04
N ASN A 21 -4.96 -14.94 -13.30
CA ASN A 21 -4.42 -16.08 -12.55
C ASN A 21 -3.31 -15.70 -11.56
N ASN A 22 -2.97 -14.42 -11.50
CA ASN A 22 -1.94 -13.87 -10.61
C ASN A 22 -2.52 -13.03 -9.46
N VAL A 23 -3.81 -13.20 -9.17
CA VAL A 23 -4.51 -12.46 -8.12
C VAL A 23 -5.08 -13.44 -7.10
N GLU A 24 -4.76 -13.22 -5.84
CA GLU A 24 -5.36 -13.92 -4.70
C GLU A 24 -6.21 -12.92 -3.92
N VAL A 25 -7.49 -13.21 -3.74
CA VAL A 25 -8.42 -12.36 -3.00
C VAL A 25 -8.68 -12.98 -1.64
N THR A 26 -8.46 -12.23 -0.58
CA THR A 26 -8.64 -12.72 0.78
C THR A 26 -9.61 -11.83 1.55
N TRP A 27 -10.67 -12.43 2.07
CA TRP A 27 -11.59 -11.79 2.99
C TRP A 27 -11.07 -11.98 4.41
N ALA A 28 -10.40 -10.96 4.93
CA ALA A 28 -9.81 -11.00 6.26
C ALA A 28 -9.41 -9.60 6.72
N ASN A 29 -9.20 -9.45 8.02
CA ASN A 29 -8.46 -8.30 8.52
C ASN A 29 -6.98 -8.51 8.17
N VAL A 30 -6.32 -7.47 7.67
CA VAL A 30 -4.93 -7.57 7.23
C VAL A 30 -3.98 -8.02 8.35
N LYS A 31 -4.30 -7.74 9.61
CA LYS A 31 -3.51 -8.24 10.76
C LYS A 31 -3.39 -9.76 10.77
N ASN A 32 -4.40 -10.45 10.26
CA ASN A 32 -4.47 -11.91 10.29
C ASN A 32 -3.81 -12.56 9.07
N ILE A 33 -3.25 -11.77 8.17
CA ILE A 33 -2.49 -12.29 7.03
C ILE A 33 -1.08 -12.62 7.49
N ASN A 34 -0.70 -13.89 7.36
CA ASN A 34 0.61 -14.40 7.80
C ASN A 34 1.58 -14.61 6.63
N LYS A 35 1.52 -13.73 5.65
CA LYS A 35 2.42 -13.74 4.50
C LYS A 35 3.24 -12.46 4.45
N ASN A 36 4.39 -12.54 3.81
CA ASN A 36 5.27 -11.40 3.58
C ASN A 36 5.29 -11.06 2.10
N TYR A 37 5.44 -9.77 1.80
CA TYR A 37 5.31 -9.24 0.45
C TYR A 37 6.45 -8.27 0.12
N ASP A 38 6.69 -8.08 -1.16
CA ASP A 38 7.64 -7.05 -1.63
C ASP A 38 7.07 -5.65 -1.40
N PHE A 39 5.81 -5.43 -1.79
CA PHE A 39 5.16 -4.12 -1.65
C PHE A 39 3.77 -4.26 -1.03
N ILE A 40 3.40 -3.29 -0.25
CA ILE A 40 2.04 -3.17 0.28
C ILE A 40 1.44 -1.89 -0.27
N VAL A 41 0.38 -2.05 -1.05
CA VAL A 41 -0.30 -0.93 -1.72
C VAL A 41 -1.63 -0.68 -1.03
N SER A 42 -1.95 0.58 -0.79
CA SER A 42 -3.22 0.96 -0.16
C SER A 42 -3.73 2.27 -0.73
N ARG A 43 -5.07 2.39 -0.77
CA ARG A 43 -5.78 3.61 -1.11
C ARG A 43 -6.89 3.86 -0.08
N ALA A 44 -6.90 5.05 0.50
CA ALA A 44 -8.00 5.54 1.34
C ALA A 44 -8.43 4.60 2.49
N VAL A 45 -7.51 3.84 3.05
CA VAL A 45 -7.83 2.90 4.14
C VAL A 45 -7.75 3.61 5.50
N ALA A 46 -6.61 4.24 5.80
CA ALA A 46 -6.35 4.84 7.11
C ALA A 46 -5.13 5.77 7.03
N LYS A 47 -4.88 6.48 8.11
CA LYS A 47 -3.63 7.24 8.25
C LYS A 47 -2.43 6.30 8.29
N TYR A 48 -1.27 6.81 7.90
CA TYR A 48 -0.05 6.03 7.77
C TYR A 48 0.30 5.24 9.04
N ASN A 49 0.24 5.86 10.21
CA ASN A 49 0.59 5.16 11.46
C ASN A 49 -0.27 3.92 11.71
N LYS A 50 -1.55 3.98 11.35
CA LYS A 50 -2.45 2.84 11.49
C LYS A 50 -2.11 1.75 10.47
N ILE A 51 -1.85 2.13 9.22
CA ILE A 51 -1.43 1.17 8.18
C ILE A 51 -0.14 0.49 8.61
N LYS A 52 0.83 1.24 9.09
CA LYS A 52 2.09 0.72 9.60
C LYS A 52 1.89 -0.29 10.72
N SER A 53 0.99 0.00 11.64
CA SER A 53 0.65 -0.91 12.74
C SER A 53 -0.03 -2.18 12.24
N LEU A 54 -0.98 -2.06 11.33
CA LEU A 54 -1.73 -3.20 10.78
C LEU A 54 -0.86 -4.14 9.96
N CYS A 55 0.17 -3.61 9.28
CA CYS A 55 1.02 -4.36 8.38
C CYS A 55 2.39 -4.69 8.97
N SER A 56 2.50 -4.69 10.29
CA SER A 56 3.77 -4.95 10.97
C SER A 56 4.38 -6.28 10.52
N ASN A 57 5.65 -6.23 10.14
CA ASN A 57 6.45 -7.40 9.74
C ASN A 57 5.89 -8.19 8.54
N LYS A 58 5.20 -7.52 7.63
CA LYS A 58 4.63 -8.20 6.44
C LYS A 58 5.46 -7.95 5.16
N PHE A 59 6.67 -7.45 5.29
CA PHE A 59 7.60 -7.31 4.17
C PHE A 59 8.61 -8.45 4.15
N LEU A 60 8.96 -8.88 2.93
CA LEU A 60 10.11 -9.73 2.73
C LEU A 60 11.39 -8.94 3.05
N ASN A 61 12.37 -9.62 3.64
CA ASN A 61 13.64 -8.96 3.99
C ASN A 61 14.52 -8.70 2.77
N LYS A 62 14.39 -9.52 1.75
CA LYS A 62 15.20 -9.41 0.54
C LYS A 62 14.52 -8.52 -0.49
N ASN A 63 15.23 -7.51 -0.96
CA ASN A 63 14.77 -6.63 -2.04
C ASN A 63 15.13 -7.26 -3.39
N LEU A 64 14.12 -7.65 -4.17
CA LEU A 64 14.29 -8.30 -5.47
C LEU A 64 14.07 -7.34 -6.64
N ASN A 65 13.62 -6.14 -6.38
CA ASN A 65 13.28 -5.14 -7.39
C ASN A 65 14.21 -3.95 -7.31
N ASP A 66 14.20 -3.11 -8.32
CA ASP A 66 15.02 -1.88 -8.35
C ASP A 66 14.71 -0.96 -7.17
N LYS A 67 13.44 -0.90 -6.76
CA LYS A 67 13.05 -0.21 -5.54
C LYS A 67 13.07 -1.17 -4.36
N LYS A 68 13.51 -0.69 -3.22
CA LYS A 68 13.43 -1.42 -1.96
C LYS A 68 11.98 -1.73 -1.62
N ASN A 69 11.73 -2.88 -1.00
CA ASN A 69 10.42 -3.26 -0.50
C ASN A 69 9.84 -2.16 0.39
N GLY A 70 8.56 -1.92 0.30
CA GLY A 70 7.94 -0.86 1.09
C GLY A 70 6.48 -0.62 0.75
N PHE A 71 5.93 0.41 1.40
CA PHE A 71 4.57 0.87 1.17
C PHE A 71 4.48 1.76 -0.07
N ILE A 72 3.42 1.57 -0.83
CA ILE A 72 3.00 2.47 -1.90
C ILE A 72 1.58 2.93 -1.57
N LEU A 73 1.44 4.16 -1.10
CA LEU A 73 0.19 4.67 -0.55
C LEU A 73 -0.37 5.78 -1.42
N LEU A 74 -1.61 5.60 -1.89
CA LEU A 74 -2.32 6.60 -2.65
C LEU A 74 -3.10 7.48 -1.68
N LYS A 75 -2.80 8.77 -1.65
CA LYS A 75 -3.31 9.72 -0.67
C LYS A 75 -3.81 11.01 -1.32
N GLY A 76 -4.60 11.75 -0.58
CA GLY A 76 -4.98 13.12 -0.96
C GLY A 76 -3.93 14.14 -0.54
N ASP A 77 -4.21 15.40 -0.85
CA ASP A 77 -3.27 16.51 -0.69
C ASP A 77 -2.83 16.75 0.77
N ASN A 78 -3.74 16.51 1.72
CA ASN A 78 -3.51 16.79 3.13
C ASN A 78 -2.73 15.69 3.86
N ALA A 79 -2.31 14.65 3.13
CA ALA A 79 -1.67 13.49 3.75
C ALA A 79 -0.21 13.72 4.16
N LYS A 80 0.43 14.78 3.69
CA LYS A 80 1.84 15.06 3.98
C LYS A 80 2.15 15.06 5.48
N ALA A 81 1.23 15.59 6.29
CA ALA A 81 1.38 15.63 7.73
C ALA A 81 1.44 14.24 8.38
N GLU A 82 0.87 13.22 7.74
CA GLU A 82 0.93 11.83 8.25
C GLU A 82 2.34 11.26 8.27
N PHE A 83 3.22 11.80 7.43
CA PHE A 83 4.59 11.29 7.25
C PHE A 83 5.64 12.14 7.97
N TYR A 84 5.23 13.08 8.80
CA TYR A 84 6.11 14.02 9.48
C TYR A 84 7.22 13.32 10.29
N LYS A 85 6.88 12.22 10.97
CA LYS A 85 7.83 11.45 11.77
C LYS A 85 8.44 10.27 11.01
N CYS A 86 8.13 10.13 9.75
CA CYS A 86 8.68 9.06 8.93
C CYS A 86 10.11 9.42 8.50
N LYS A 87 11.08 8.56 8.83
CA LYS A 87 12.50 8.83 8.56
C LYS A 87 12.80 8.95 7.08
N GLU A 88 12.19 8.08 6.27
CA GLU A 88 12.39 8.08 4.82
C GLU A 88 11.05 7.88 4.14
N HIS A 89 10.69 8.81 3.29
CA HIS A 89 9.54 8.70 2.42
C HIS A 89 9.74 9.57 1.18
N HIS A 90 9.07 9.20 0.11
CA HIS A 90 9.12 9.91 -1.16
C HIS A 90 7.69 10.22 -1.61
N GLU A 91 7.49 11.42 -2.12
CA GLU A 91 6.19 11.92 -2.55
C GLU A 91 6.20 12.13 -4.05
N PHE A 92 5.16 11.64 -4.73
CA PHE A 92 4.99 11.77 -6.18
C PHE A 92 3.62 12.36 -6.48
N SER A 93 3.59 13.40 -7.31
CA SER A 93 2.33 13.94 -7.82
C SER A 93 1.81 13.06 -8.96
N ILE A 94 0.58 12.58 -8.83
CA ILE A 94 -0.05 11.81 -9.91
C ILE A 94 -0.33 12.73 -11.10
N HIS A 95 -0.68 13.99 -10.84
CA HIS A 95 -0.98 14.97 -11.89
C HIS A 95 0.19 15.24 -12.83
N ASP A 96 1.42 15.08 -12.37
CA ASP A 96 2.61 15.23 -13.23
C ASP A 96 2.64 14.21 -14.38
N ARG A 97 1.97 13.06 -14.19
CA ARG A 97 1.89 12.00 -15.19
C ARG A 97 0.52 11.91 -15.86
N ILE A 98 -0.54 12.18 -15.13
CA ILE A 98 -1.92 12.10 -15.60
C ILE A 98 -2.56 13.48 -15.43
N LYS A 99 -2.66 14.23 -16.53
CA LYS A 99 -3.08 15.65 -16.56
C LYS A 99 -4.60 15.83 -16.47
N LEU A 100 -5.25 15.10 -15.54
CA LEU A 100 -6.67 15.28 -15.24
C LEU A 100 -6.83 16.04 -13.93
N ASP A 101 -7.79 16.94 -13.87
CA ASP A 101 -8.04 17.80 -12.69
C ASP A 101 -8.24 16.99 -11.42
N TYR A 102 -8.88 15.82 -11.54
CA TYR A 102 -9.07 14.91 -10.41
C TYR A 102 -7.75 14.59 -9.69
N TYR A 103 -6.64 14.48 -10.42
CA TYR A 103 -5.35 14.10 -9.84
C TYR A 103 -4.53 15.26 -9.30
N LYS A 104 -5.00 16.50 -9.38
CA LYS A 104 -4.29 17.67 -8.83
C LYS A 104 -4.07 17.54 -7.33
N THR A 105 -5.01 16.89 -6.62
CA THR A 105 -4.96 16.68 -5.17
C THR A 105 -4.58 15.27 -4.78
N LYS A 106 -4.12 14.44 -5.73
CA LYS A 106 -3.79 13.04 -5.49
C LYS A 106 -2.29 12.82 -5.58
N LYS A 107 -1.75 12.08 -4.62
CA LYS A 107 -0.32 11.83 -4.51
C LYS A 107 -0.05 10.38 -4.15
N ILE A 108 1.14 9.93 -4.51
CA ILE A 108 1.66 8.63 -4.10
C ILE A 108 2.78 8.87 -3.10
N PHE A 109 2.69 8.23 -1.96
CA PHE A 109 3.77 8.19 -0.97
C PHE A 109 4.40 6.81 -0.99
N TYR A 110 5.70 6.76 -1.23
CA TYR A 110 6.49 5.55 -1.13
C TYR A 110 7.30 5.59 0.16
N VAL A 111 7.18 4.55 0.98
CA VAL A 111 7.90 4.43 2.25
C VAL A 111 8.67 3.13 2.22
N PRO A 112 10.00 3.16 2.12
CA PRO A 112 10.82 1.95 2.24
C PRO A 112 10.52 1.25 3.55
N ASN A 113 10.63 -0.09 3.57
CA ASN A 113 10.27 -0.91 4.71
C ASN A 113 10.68 -0.27 6.05
N PRO A 114 9.72 0.24 6.83
CA PRO A 114 10.04 0.99 8.05
C PRO A 114 10.33 0.09 9.25
N TYR A 115 10.21 -1.22 9.08
CA TYR A 115 10.41 -2.20 10.16
C TYR A 115 11.81 -2.77 10.19
N ILE A 116 12.66 -2.40 9.23
CA ILE A 116 14.05 -2.82 9.26
C ILE A 116 14.74 -2.07 10.38
N HIS A 117 15.13 -2.79 11.40
CA HIS A 117 15.94 -2.23 12.47
C HIS A 117 17.36 -2.07 11.97
N MET A 118 17.90 -0.88 12.10
CA MET A 118 19.32 -0.63 11.85
C MET A 118 20.10 -1.02 13.09
N ASP A 119 19.94 -2.26 13.50
CA ASP A 119 20.74 -2.84 14.56
C ASP A 119 22.09 -3.19 13.99
N ASN A 120 23.05 -2.46 14.32
CA ASN A 120 24.42 -2.82 13.94
C ASN A 120 25.21 -1.67 13.41
#